data_8bb66d2edafba7d26edcaf70dec52cae
#
_entry.id   8bb66d2edafba7d26edcaf70dec52cae
#
_cell.length_a   1.000
_cell.length_b   1.000
_cell.length_c   1.000
_cell.angle_alpha   90.00
_cell.angle_beta   90.00
_cell.angle_gamma   90.00
#
_symmetry.space_group_name_H-M   'P 1'
#
loop_
_entity.id
_entity.type
_entity.pdbx_description
1 polymer ?
#
loop_
_entity_poly.entity_id
_entity_poly.type
_entity_poly.pdbx_seq_one_letter_code
_entity_poly.pdbx_strand_id
1 'polypeptide(L)'
;MMDLKSFIQQVNNKLIVSAQAPTGHPLRDTRTMAFLAKAAEQGGSAAIRCGGYGGLEDIRTIVDTVSVPVIGLTKEGDTGVYITPSVKSAEDVIKAGATVAAIDATFRPRQDGSTFADQVAAVHALGGLAMADIATAEEAVAAHEAGADIISTTLAGYTEHREKTEGPDLELIREIRAKLGPDVFLIGEGRFHSPEHVKQGRKAGADALIVGTAITDTAWITTQFAAAAQ
;
A
#
# COMPACT_ATOMS: atom_id res chain seq x y z
N MET A 1 16.25 -11.08 6.84
CA MET A 1 15.11 -10.35 6.23
C MET A 1 14.29 -11.34 5.41
N MET A 2 12.99 -11.06 5.17
CA MET A 2 12.09 -11.93 4.40
C MET A 2 12.35 -11.73 2.90
N ASP A 3 12.50 -12.81 2.14
CA ASP A 3 12.58 -12.75 0.68
C ASP A 3 11.20 -12.65 0.02
N LEU A 4 11.16 -12.31 -1.27
CA LEU A 4 9.92 -12.14 -2.03
C LEU A 4 9.05 -13.42 -2.02
N LYS A 5 9.67 -14.60 -2.17
CA LYS A 5 8.94 -15.88 -2.18
C LYS A 5 8.22 -16.12 -0.85
N SER A 6 8.90 -15.89 0.26
CA SER A 6 8.34 -16.01 1.60
C SER A 6 7.23 -14.99 1.86
N PHE A 7 7.42 -13.74 1.40
CA PHE A 7 6.39 -12.71 1.49
C PHE A 7 5.15 -13.10 0.69
N ILE A 8 5.30 -13.51 -0.57
CA ILE A 8 4.19 -13.98 -1.41
C ILE A 8 3.47 -15.16 -0.74
N GLN A 9 4.19 -16.15 -0.24
CA GLN A 9 3.59 -17.30 0.46
C GLN A 9 2.75 -16.85 1.67
N GLN A 10 3.18 -15.81 2.39
CA GLN A 10 2.47 -15.24 3.52
C GLN A 10 1.18 -14.54 3.13
N VAL A 11 1.18 -13.77 2.04
CA VAL A 11 0.08 -12.82 1.71
C VAL A 11 -0.79 -13.22 0.52
N ASN A 12 -0.36 -14.17 -0.32
CA ASN A 12 -1.12 -14.58 -1.50
C ASN A 12 -2.50 -15.12 -1.12
N ASN A 13 -3.54 -14.67 -1.84
CA ASN A 13 -4.95 -14.95 -1.58
C ASN A 13 -5.46 -14.45 -0.21
N LYS A 14 -4.80 -13.47 0.41
CA LYS A 14 -5.17 -12.97 1.74
C LYS A 14 -5.42 -11.46 1.74
N LEU A 15 -5.96 -11.00 2.85
CA LEU A 15 -6.18 -9.60 3.15
C LEU A 15 -4.94 -9.00 3.82
N ILE A 16 -4.63 -7.79 3.44
CA ILE A 16 -3.67 -6.89 4.09
C ILE A 16 -4.47 -5.70 4.62
N VAL A 17 -4.22 -5.26 5.84
CA VAL A 17 -4.90 -4.09 6.41
C VAL A 17 -3.97 -2.88 6.41
N SER A 18 -4.48 -1.75 5.91
CA SER A 18 -3.78 -0.47 5.98
C SER A 18 -4.21 0.30 7.23
N ALA A 19 -3.29 0.42 8.20
CA ALA A 19 -3.47 1.15 9.45
C ALA A 19 -2.81 2.53 9.33
N GLN A 20 -3.58 3.51 8.87
CA GLN A 20 -3.14 4.90 8.69
C GLN A 20 -4.28 5.85 9.06
N ALA A 21 -3.95 6.98 9.67
CA ALA A 21 -4.89 8.07 9.91
C ALA A 21 -4.25 9.40 9.52
N PRO A 22 -4.96 10.30 8.78
CA PRO A 22 -4.41 11.58 8.37
C PRO A 22 -4.22 12.52 9.56
N THR A 23 -3.38 13.53 9.39
CA THR A 23 -3.21 14.60 10.38
C THR A 23 -4.55 15.24 10.71
N GLY A 24 -4.83 15.42 12.00
CA GLY A 24 -6.10 15.95 12.50
C GLY A 24 -7.22 14.92 12.66
N HIS A 25 -7.05 13.67 12.20
CA HIS A 25 -8.02 12.62 12.45
C HIS A 25 -8.03 12.23 13.95
N PRO A 26 -9.21 11.96 14.57
CA PRO A 26 -9.29 11.60 15.99
C PRO A 26 -8.45 10.40 16.42
N LEU A 27 -8.21 9.46 15.49
CA LEU A 27 -7.38 8.29 15.73
C LEU A 27 -5.89 8.52 15.37
N ARG A 28 -5.46 9.76 15.01
CA ARG A 28 -4.06 10.02 14.63
C ARG A 28 -3.15 10.05 15.86
N ASP A 29 -2.75 8.90 16.27
CA ASP A 29 -1.82 8.64 17.35
C ASP A 29 -1.08 7.32 17.05
N THR A 30 0.23 7.28 17.23
CA THR A 30 1.08 6.13 16.89
C THR A 30 0.69 4.86 17.66
N ARG A 31 0.36 4.99 18.96
CA ARG A 31 -0.09 3.89 19.80
C ARG A 31 -1.45 3.34 19.34
N THR A 32 -2.35 4.25 18.92
CA THR A 32 -3.65 3.88 18.35
C THR A 32 -3.47 3.10 17.05
N MET A 33 -2.57 3.53 16.16
CA MET A 33 -2.24 2.80 14.93
C MET A 33 -1.69 1.40 15.24
N ALA A 34 -0.84 1.26 16.24
CA ALA A 34 -0.32 -0.03 16.66
C ALA A 34 -1.43 -0.97 17.20
N PHE A 35 -2.38 -0.45 17.97
CA PHE A 35 -3.53 -1.25 18.42
C PHE A 35 -4.44 -1.68 17.28
N LEU A 36 -4.71 -0.80 16.31
CA LEU A 36 -5.45 -1.16 15.11
C LEU A 36 -4.73 -2.23 14.28
N ALA A 37 -3.41 -2.10 14.12
CA ALA A 37 -2.59 -3.10 13.44
C ALA A 37 -2.65 -4.47 14.16
N LYS A 38 -2.54 -4.48 15.50
CA LYS A 38 -2.65 -5.71 16.29
C LYS A 38 -4.03 -6.35 16.20
N ALA A 39 -5.08 -5.55 16.27
CA ALA A 39 -6.46 -6.06 16.11
C ALA A 39 -6.68 -6.62 14.69
N ALA A 40 -6.14 -5.96 13.66
CA ALA A 40 -6.19 -6.46 12.29
C ALA A 40 -5.45 -7.80 12.11
N GLU A 41 -4.27 -7.95 12.71
CA GLU A 41 -3.52 -9.23 12.74
C GLU A 41 -4.36 -10.33 13.40
N GLN A 42 -4.97 -10.06 14.55
CA GLN A 42 -5.86 -11.01 15.24
C GLN A 42 -7.10 -11.36 14.40
N GLY A 43 -7.57 -10.42 13.58
CA GLY A 43 -8.66 -10.61 12.62
C GLY A 43 -8.26 -11.38 11.37
N GLY A 44 -6.98 -11.75 11.21
CA GLY A 44 -6.48 -12.54 10.08
C GLY A 44 -5.81 -11.74 8.97
N SER A 45 -5.44 -10.46 9.21
CA SER A 45 -4.60 -9.73 8.27
C SER A 45 -3.25 -10.41 8.11
N ALA A 46 -2.85 -10.67 6.86
CA ALA A 46 -1.61 -11.39 6.56
C ALA A 46 -0.36 -10.50 6.52
N ALA A 47 -0.53 -9.19 6.42
CA ALA A 47 0.47 -8.14 6.55
C ALA A 47 -0.19 -6.83 6.98
N ILE A 48 0.58 -5.87 7.46
CA ILE A 48 0.09 -4.52 7.79
C ILE A 48 0.78 -3.49 6.91
N ARG A 49 -0.01 -2.64 6.23
CA ARG A 49 0.50 -1.44 5.57
C ARG A 49 0.37 -0.25 6.52
N CYS A 50 1.44 0.52 6.73
CA CYS A 50 1.44 1.60 7.71
C CYS A 50 2.50 2.67 7.44
N GLY A 51 2.57 3.65 8.35
CA GLY A 51 3.44 4.82 8.27
C GLY A 51 2.64 6.03 7.80
N GLY A 52 2.77 6.39 6.54
CA GLY A 52 2.04 7.52 5.97
C GLY A 52 2.29 8.81 6.76
N TYR A 53 1.24 9.38 7.35
CA TYR A 53 1.30 10.62 8.12
C TYR A 53 2.04 10.52 9.47
N GLY A 54 2.15 9.32 10.05
CA GLY A 54 2.91 9.06 11.26
C GLY A 54 4.37 8.70 10.99
N GLY A 55 4.69 8.49 9.70
CA GLY A 55 6.05 8.28 9.24
C GLY A 55 6.74 7.08 9.89
N LEU A 56 8.03 7.24 10.12
CA LEU A 56 8.90 6.17 10.62
C LEU A 56 8.58 5.73 12.04
N GLU A 57 7.97 6.59 12.85
CA GLU A 57 7.58 6.24 14.22
C GLU A 57 6.44 5.21 14.23
N ASP A 58 5.43 5.41 13.38
CA ASP A 58 4.35 4.42 13.21
C ASP A 58 4.91 3.08 12.70
N ILE A 59 5.85 3.11 11.73
CA ILE A 59 6.46 1.89 11.20
C ILE A 59 7.16 1.11 12.31
N ARG A 60 8.07 1.75 13.07
CA ARG A 60 8.83 1.10 14.16
C ARG A 60 7.88 0.50 15.21
N THR A 61 6.91 1.30 15.65
CA THR A 61 5.97 0.86 16.69
C THR A 61 5.10 -0.31 16.23
N ILE A 62 4.66 -0.30 14.98
CA ILE A 62 3.86 -1.40 14.43
C ILE A 62 4.73 -2.65 14.21
N VAL A 63 5.95 -2.52 13.70
CA VAL A 63 6.91 -3.64 13.58
C VAL A 63 7.14 -4.32 14.92
N ASP A 64 7.28 -3.55 16.02
CA ASP A 64 7.46 -4.10 17.36
C ASP A 64 6.17 -4.74 17.95
N THR A 65 4.99 -4.44 17.35
CA THR A 65 3.67 -4.84 17.88
C THR A 65 3.11 -6.09 17.21
N VAL A 66 3.32 -6.26 15.90
CA VAL A 66 2.77 -7.37 15.11
C VAL A 66 3.84 -8.39 14.75
N SER A 67 3.42 -9.61 14.42
CA SER A 67 4.30 -10.68 13.94
C SER A 67 4.22 -10.91 12.44
N VAL A 68 3.24 -10.30 11.78
CA VAL A 68 3.10 -10.34 10.32
C VAL A 68 4.00 -9.30 9.64
N PRO A 69 4.37 -9.48 8.36
CA PRO A 69 5.18 -8.50 7.61
C PRO A 69 4.56 -7.11 7.60
N VAL A 70 5.42 -6.09 7.59
CA VAL A 70 5.02 -4.69 7.51
C VAL A 70 5.40 -4.10 6.16
N ILE A 71 4.42 -3.49 5.48
CA ILE A 71 4.59 -2.66 4.29
C ILE A 71 4.62 -1.21 4.77
N GLY A 72 5.80 -0.61 4.80
CA GLY A 72 6.00 0.75 5.28
C GLY A 72 5.98 1.78 4.17
N LEU A 73 5.57 3.00 4.52
CA LEU A 73 5.68 4.18 3.66
C LEU A 73 5.81 5.45 4.50
N THR A 74 6.32 6.51 3.89
CA THR A 74 6.19 7.88 4.41
C THR A 74 5.25 8.69 3.52
N LYS A 75 4.68 9.77 4.05
CA LYS A 75 4.02 10.81 3.25
C LYS A 75 4.68 12.15 3.56
N GLU A 76 5.30 12.74 2.55
CA GLU A 76 6.11 13.95 2.66
C GLU A 76 5.58 14.99 1.67
N GLY A 77 4.93 16.04 2.18
CA GLY A 77 4.18 16.99 1.36
C GLY A 77 2.78 16.48 0.99
N ASP A 78 2.13 17.19 0.06
CA ASP A 78 0.74 16.98 -0.36
C ASP A 78 0.53 17.12 -1.88
N THR A 79 1.61 17.38 -2.63
CA THR A 79 1.58 17.58 -4.08
C THR A 79 2.64 16.74 -4.79
N GLY A 80 2.40 16.40 -6.05
CA GLY A 80 3.33 15.59 -6.85
C GLY A 80 3.53 14.19 -6.28
N VAL A 81 4.77 13.71 -6.29
CA VAL A 81 5.16 12.45 -5.62
C VAL A 81 5.36 12.73 -4.15
N TYR A 82 4.50 12.18 -3.29
CA TYR A 82 4.52 12.37 -1.84
C TYR A 82 4.58 11.06 -1.03
N ILE A 83 4.31 9.90 -1.66
CA ILE A 83 4.47 8.60 -1.00
C ILE A 83 5.92 8.14 -1.17
N THR A 84 6.66 8.11 -0.07
CA THR A 84 8.08 7.69 -0.04
C THR A 84 8.87 8.33 -1.20
N PRO A 85 8.96 9.70 -1.24
CA PRO A 85 9.25 10.44 -2.47
C PRO A 85 10.73 10.48 -2.86
N SER A 86 11.63 9.90 -2.07
CA SER A 86 13.09 9.99 -2.29
C SER A 86 13.80 8.67 -2.01
N VAL A 87 15.02 8.52 -2.51
CA VAL A 87 15.90 7.39 -2.14
C VAL A 87 16.08 7.32 -0.62
N LYS A 88 16.29 8.49 0.01
CA LYS A 88 16.43 8.54 1.47
C LYS A 88 15.20 8.04 2.20
N SER A 89 14.00 8.46 1.82
CA SER A 89 12.77 7.98 2.48
C SER A 89 12.54 6.48 2.26
N ALA A 90 12.87 5.94 1.09
CA ALA A 90 12.79 4.51 0.82
C ALA A 90 13.75 3.69 1.72
N GLU A 91 15.00 4.15 1.86
CA GLU A 91 15.96 3.55 2.79
C GLU A 91 15.49 3.63 4.25
N ASP A 92 15.01 4.80 4.68
CA ASP A 92 14.57 5.02 6.06
C ASP A 92 13.39 4.12 6.44
N VAL A 93 12.47 3.85 5.52
CA VAL A 93 11.37 2.89 5.69
C VAL A 93 11.91 1.49 6.00
N ILE A 94 12.88 0.99 5.24
CA ILE A 94 13.48 -0.33 5.50
C ILE A 94 14.29 -0.33 6.80
N LYS A 95 15.06 0.73 7.07
CA LYS A 95 15.82 0.90 8.33
C LYS A 95 14.90 0.98 9.55
N ALA A 96 13.66 1.42 9.38
CA ALA A 96 12.64 1.41 10.45
C ALA A 96 12.07 0.01 10.73
N GLY A 97 12.45 -1.01 9.97
CA GLY A 97 12.08 -2.41 10.18
C GLY A 97 10.99 -2.93 9.24
N ALA A 98 10.51 -2.13 8.29
CA ALA A 98 9.56 -2.60 7.29
C ALA A 98 10.19 -3.71 6.41
N THR A 99 9.38 -4.72 6.07
CA THR A 99 9.76 -5.77 5.11
C THR A 99 9.71 -5.25 3.68
N VAL A 100 8.73 -4.38 3.40
CA VAL A 100 8.44 -3.82 2.09
C VAL A 100 8.40 -2.30 2.20
N ALA A 101 9.06 -1.59 1.29
CA ALA A 101 8.86 -0.15 1.09
C ALA A 101 7.84 0.08 -0.02
N ALA A 102 6.71 0.73 0.30
CA ALA A 102 5.75 1.17 -0.70
C ALA A 102 6.13 2.57 -1.20
N ILE A 103 6.27 2.70 -2.51
CA ILE A 103 6.89 3.83 -3.19
C ILE A 103 5.98 4.28 -4.33
N ASP A 104 5.71 5.58 -4.44
CA ASP A 104 5.04 6.14 -5.61
C ASP A 104 5.85 5.83 -6.88
N ALA A 105 5.28 5.04 -7.78
CA ALA A 105 5.91 4.64 -9.03
C ALA A 105 5.22 5.26 -10.26
N THR A 106 4.53 6.39 -10.06
CA THR A 106 3.94 7.15 -11.16
C THR A 106 5.02 7.89 -11.98
N PHE A 107 4.68 8.32 -13.19
CA PHE A 107 5.59 9.08 -14.05
C PHE A 107 5.84 10.52 -13.58
N ARG A 108 5.23 10.94 -12.47
CA ARG A 108 5.45 12.27 -11.90
C ARG A 108 6.91 12.43 -11.42
N PRO A 109 7.52 13.61 -11.60
CA PRO A 109 8.91 13.83 -11.20
C PRO A 109 9.06 13.82 -9.67
N ARG A 110 10.15 13.22 -9.17
CA ARG A 110 10.53 13.24 -7.75
C ARG A 110 11.31 14.52 -7.42
N GLN A 111 11.11 15.02 -6.21
CA GLN A 111 11.71 16.28 -5.76
C GLN A 111 13.25 16.21 -5.64
N ASP A 112 13.79 15.05 -5.32
CA ASP A 112 15.24 14.81 -5.22
C ASP A 112 15.91 14.49 -6.55
N GLY A 113 15.13 14.44 -7.65
CA GLY A 113 15.61 14.10 -8.98
C GLY A 113 15.93 12.63 -9.21
N SER A 114 15.67 11.76 -8.21
CA SER A 114 15.85 10.30 -8.36
C SER A 114 14.79 9.69 -9.28
N THR A 115 15.10 8.51 -9.78
CA THR A 115 14.14 7.66 -10.49
C THR A 115 13.52 6.63 -9.53
N PHE A 116 12.44 5.98 -9.95
CA PHE A 116 11.88 4.85 -9.21
C PHE A 116 12.90 3.69 -9.14
N ALA A 117 13.67 3.45 -10.19
CA ALA A 117 14.71 2.43 -10.23
C ALA A 117 15.82 2.69 -9.19
N ASP A 118 16.20 3.96 -8.94
CA ASP A 118 17.19 4.30 -7.90
C ASP A 118 16.66 3.94 -6.51
N GLN A 119 15.36 4.17 -6.26
CA GLN A 119 14.72 3.80 -4.99
C GLN A 119 14.62 2.27 -4.83
N VAL A 120 14.27 1.53 -5.88
CA VAL A 120 14.27 0.05 -5.89
C VAL A 120 15.66 -0.48 -5.55
N ALA A 121 16.70 0.03 -6.22
CA ALA A 121 18.07 -0.39 -5.97
C ALA A 121 18.50 -0.14 -4.50
N ALA A 122 18.13 1.01 -3.93
CA ALA A 122 18.42 1.36 -2.54
C ALA A 122 17.70 0.43 -1.54
N VAL A 123 16.43 0.10 -1.80
CA VAL A 123 15.64 -0.85 -0.99
C VAL A 123 16.27 -2.24 -1.04
N HIS A 124 16.61 -2.73 -2.23
CA HIS A 124 17.24 -4.04 -2.43
C HIS A 124 18.62 -4.12 -1.77
N ALA A 125 19.42 -3.04 -1.82
CA ALA A 125 20.73 -2.98 -1.14
C ALA A 125 20.64 -3.18 0.38
N LEU A 126 19.48 -2.83 0.97
CA LEU A 126 19.18 -3.05 2.38
C LEU A 126 18.47 -4.39 2.63
N GLY A 127 18.24 -5.20 1.58
CA GLY A 127 17.55 -6.49 1.63
C GLY A 127 16.04 -6.38 1.85
N GLY A 128 15.44 -5.23 1.63
CA GLY A 128 13.99 -5.01 1.62
C GLY A 128 13.36 -5.36 0.27
N LEU A 129 12.03 -5.33 0.20
CA LEU A 129 11.23 -5.48 -1.01
C LEU A 129 10.64 -4.14 -1.44
N ALA A 130 10.59 -3.88 -2.75
CA ALA A 130 10.03 -2.65 -3.31
C ALA A 130 8.62 -2.90 -3.86
N MET A 131 7.63 -2.19 -3.33
CA MET A 131 6.25 -2.18 -3.83
C MET A 131 5.98 -0.88 -4.57
N ALA A 132 5.54 -0.99 -5.82
CA ALA A 132 5.20 0.12 -6.68
C ALA A 132 3.73 0.52 -6.51
N ASP A 133 3.46 1.70 -5.95
CA ASP A 133 2.14 2.32 -5.93
C ASP A 133 1.91 3.04 -7.27
N ILE A 134 0.98 2.52 -8.10
CA ILE A 134 0.72 3.02 -9.45
C ILE A 134 -0.72 3.50 -9.63
N ALA A 135 -0.94 4.32 -10.66
CA ALA A 135 -2.25 4.80 -11.10
C ALA A 135 -2.69 4.22 -12.43
N THR A 136 -1.77 3.77 -13.30
CA THR A 136 -2.06 3.26 -14.64
C THR A 136 -1.35 1.94 -14.93
N ALA A 137 -1.83 1.22 -15.96
CA ALA A 137 -1.19 -0.02 -16.40
C ALA A 137 0.17 0.22 -17.06
N GLU A 138 0.39 1.38 -17.66
CA GLU A 138 1.67 1.79 -18.24
C GLU A 138 2.72 2.01 -17.13
N GLU A 139 2.32 2.65 -16.04
CA GLU A 139 3.18 2.82 -14.86
C GLU A 139 3.51 1.46 -14.21
N ALA A 140 2.56 0.52 -14.19
CA ALA A 140 2.81 -0.83 -13.69
C ALA A 140 3.87 -1.58 -14.53
N VAL A 141 3.81 -1.45 -15.86
CA VAL A 141 4.83 -2.04 -16.76
C VAL A 141 6.19 -1.42 -16.50
N ALA A 142 6.28 -0.09 -16.48
CA ALA A 142 7.53 0.62 -16.23
C ALA A 142 8.12 0.30 -14.84
N ALA A 143 7.27 0.18 -13.81
CA ALA A 143 7.71 -0.19 -12.47
C ALA A 143 8.23 -1.64 -12.40
N HIS A 144 7.59 -2.57 -13.10
CA HIS A 144 8.08 -3.95 -13.20
C HIS A 144 9.45 -4.01 -13.91
N GLU A 145 9.60 -3.31 -15.03
CA GLU A 145 10.87 -3.20 -15.76
C GLU A 145 11.99 -2.55 -14.93
N ALA A 146 11.62 -1.62 -14.04
CA ALA A 146 12.54 -0.99 -13.09
C ALA A 146 12.89 -1.87 -11.88
N GLY A 147 12.35 -3.10 -11.79
CA GLY A 147 12.68 -4.08 -10.77
C GLY A 147 11.78 -4.08 -9.54
N ALA A 148 10.57 -3.51 -9.60
CA ALA A 148 9.60 -3.64 -8.52
C ALA A 148 9.27 -5.11 -8.23
N ASP A 149 9.27 -5.49 -6.95
CA ASP A 149 8.89 -6.84 -6.49
C ASP A 149 7.37 -7.03 -6.48
N ILE A 150 6.63 -5.95 -6.23
CA ILE A 150 5.18 -5.93 -6.02
C ILE A 150 4.59 -4.73 -6.76
N ILE A 151 3.48 -4.94 -7.47
CA ILE A 151 2.70 -3.86 -8.08
C ILE A 151 1.41 -3.65 -7.28
N SER A 152 1.02 -2.39 -7.00
CA SER A 152 -0.21 -2.07 -6.27
C SER A 152 -0.99 -0.92 -6.90
N THR A 153 -2.31 -1.07 -7.02
CA THR A 153 -3.20 -0.08 -7.64
C THR A 153 -3.53 1.11 -6.72
N THR A 154 -2.69 1.40 -5.75
CA THR A 154 -2.90 2.37 -4.66
C THR A 154 -3.29 3.76 -5.15
N LEU A 155 -2.67 4.24 -6.22
CA LEU A 155 -2.85 5.61 -6.73
C LEU A 155 -3.92 5.74 -7.82
N ALA A 156 -4.62 4.65 -8.18
CA ALA A 156 -5.71 4.68 -9.14
C ALA A 156 -6.81 5.67 -8.74
N GLY A 157 -7.01 6.72 -9.53
CA GLY A 157 -7.98 7.78 -9.28
C GLY A 157 -7.55 8.80 -8.20
N TYR A 158 -6.25 8.82 -7.85
CA TYR A 158 -5.65 9.82 -6.96
C TYR A 158 -4.57 10.66 -7.67
N THR A 159 -4.45 10.50 -8.98
CA THR A 159 -3.59 11.30 -9.86
C THR A 159 -4.39 11.75 -11.08
N GLU A 160 -3.87 12.71 -11.83
CA GLU A 160 -4.45 13.18 -13.09
C GLU A 160 -4.41 12.13 -14.22
N HIS A 161 -3.66 11.04 -14.03
CA HIS A 161 -3.45 10.02 -15.05
C HIS A 161 -4.59 9.00 -15.15
N ARG A 162 -5.51 8.97 -14.18
CA ARG A 162 -6.65 8.05 -14.18
C ARG A 162 -7.84 8.60 -13.40
N GLU A 163 -9.03 8.50 -13.99
CA GLU A 163 -10.27 8.91 -13.34
C GLU A 163 -10.57 8.09 -12.09
N LYS A 164 -11.14 8.76 -11.09
CA LYS A 164 -11.53 8.14 -9.83
C LYS A 164 -12.86 7.42 -9.99
N THR A 165 -12.87 6.12 -9.74
CA THR A 165 -14.09 5.29 -9.67
C THR A 165 -14.78 5.43 -8.30
N GLU A 166 -16.07 5.12 -8.21
CA GLU A 166 -16.81 5.11 -6.94
C GLU A 166 -16.30 4.00 -5.99
N GLY A 167 -16.09 2.78 -6.52
CA GLY A 167 -15.50 1.64 -5.82
C GLY A 167 -14.06 1.39 -6.26
N PRO A 168 -13.53 0.17 -6.03
CA PRO A 168 -12.20 -0.21 -6.50
C PRO A 168 -12.12 -0.19 -8.03
N ASP A 169 -10.95 0.17 -8.55
CA ASP A 169 -10.69 0.13 -9.99
C ASP A 169 -10.37 -1.28 -10.47
N LEU A 170 -11.41 -2.07 -10.70
CA LEU A 170 -11.28 -3.46 -11.14
C LEU A 170 -10.76 -3.57 -12.58
N GLU A 171 -10.99 -2.54 -13.39
CA GLU A 171 -10.53 -2.54 -14.79
C GLU A 171 -9.01 -2.38 -14.83
N LEU A 172 -8.44 -1.50 -14.01
CA LEU A 172 -6.98 -1.38 -13.90
C LEU A 172 -6.32 -2.72 -13.52
N ILE A 173 -6.92 -3.46 -12.59
CA ILE A 173 -6.40 -4.79 -12.21
C ILE A 173 -6.37 -5.73 -13.43
N ARG A 174 -7.42 -5.74 -14.26
CA ARG A 174 -7.48 -6.55 -15.48
C ARG A 174 -6.47 -6.09 -16.54
N GLU A 175 -6.36 -4.77 -16.75
CA GLU A 175 -5.39 -4.17 -17.67
C GLU A 175 -3.96 -4.55 -17.32
N ILE A 176 -3.58 -4.44 -16.04
CA ILE A 176 -2.26 -4.83 -15.54
C ILE A 176 -2.03 -6.33 -15.75
N ARG A 177 -3.00 -7.15 -15.39
CA ARG A 177 -2.89 -8.62 -15.55
C ARG A 177 -2.77 -9.03 -17.02
N ALA A 178 -3.47 -8.34 -17.91
CA ALA A 178 -3.35 -8.57 -19.36
C ALA A 178 -1.97 -8.20 -19.93
N LYS A 179 -1.32 -7.14 -19.39
CA LYS A 179 -0.01 -6.67 -19.85
C LYS A 179 1.14 -7.46 -19.23
N LEU A 180 1.09 -7.76 -17.93
CA LEU A 180 2.22 -8.34 -17.18
C LEU A 180 2.08 -9.84 -16.90
N GLY A 181 0.93 -10.45 -17.22
CA GLY A 181 0.70 -11.88 -17.01
C GLY A 181 0.59 -12.28 -15.52
N PRO A 182 0.58 -13.59 -15.23
CA PRO A 182 0.33 -14.11 -13.90
C PRO A 182 1.57 -14.12 -12.97
N ASP A 183 2.76 -13.92 -13.51
CA ASP A 183 4.02 -14.09 -12.74
C ASP A 183 4.36 -12.85 -11.89
N VAL A 184 3.75 -11.69 -12.19
CA VAL A 184 3.90 -10.47 -11.40
C VAL A 184 2.95 -10.49 -10.23
N PHE A 185 3.44 -10.26 -9.02
CA PHE A 185 2.60 -10.19 -7.83
C PHE A 185 1.84 -8.86 -7.78
N LEU A 186 0.52 -8.93 -7.95
CA LEU A 186 -0.37 -7.77 -8.05
C LEU A 186 -1.28 -7.64 -6.83
N ILE A 187 -1.18 -6.52 -6.15
CA ILE A 187 -2.05 -6.16 -5.04
C ILE A 187 -3.12 -5.16 -5.50
N GLY A 188 -4.38 -5.46 -5.23
CA GLY A 188 -5.48 -4.51 -5.39
C GLY A 188 -5.60 -3.62 -4.16
N GLU A 189 -5.46 -2.32 -4.32
CA GLU A 189 -5.66 -1.31 -3.26
C GLU A 189 -6.47 -0.13 -3.80
N GLY A 190 -7.17 0.54 -2.92
CA GLY A 190 -7.98 1.71 -3.23
C GLY A 190 -9.48 1.43 -3.28
N ARG A 191 -10.24 2.08 -2.39
CA ARG A 191 -11.72 2.05 -2.34
C ARG A 191 -12.37 0.66 -2.21
N PHE A 192 -11.65 -0.32 -1.66
CA PHE A 192 -12.23 -1.60 -1.26
C PHE A 192 -13.04 -1.40 0.02
N HIS A 193 -14.34 -1.11 -0.09
CA HIS A 193 -15.19 -0.69 1.01
C HIS A 193 -16.08 -1.81 1.57
N SER A 194 -16.04 -3.00 0.99
CA SER A 194 -16.85 -4.14 1.44
C SER A 194 -16.16 -5.47 1.16
N PRO A 195 -16.55 -6.56 1.86
CA PRO A 195 -16.09 -7.91 1.53
C PRO A 195 -16.40 -8.33 0.08
N GLU A 196 -17.49 -7.81 -0.51
CA GLU A 196 -17.81 -8.10 -1.90
C GLU A 196 -16.81 -7.43 -2.87
N HIS A 197 -16.38 -6.20 -2.61
CA HIS A 197 -15.31 -5.57 -3.38
C HIS A 197 -14.00 -6.38 -3.33
N VAL A 198 -13.66 -6.96 -2.18
CA VAL A 198 -12.48 -7.85 -2.03
C VAL A 198 -12.61 -9.08 -2.94
N LYS A 199 -13.78 -9.74 -2.97
CA LYS A 199 -14.05 -10.87 -3.88
C LYS A 199 -13.94 -10.45 -5.35
N GLN A 200 -14.46 -9.27 -5.70
CA GLN A 200 -14.37 -8.74 -7.07
C GLN A 200 -12.94 -8.44 -7.48
N GLY A 201 -12.12 -7.86 -6.58
CA GLY A 201 -10.69 -7.64 -6.83
C GLY A 201 -9.93 -8.94 -7.09
N ARG A 202 -10.22 -9.99 -6.30
CA ARG A 202 -9.68 -11.33 -6.55
C ARG A 202 -10.06 -11.87 -7.93
N LYS A 203 -11.35 -11.78 -8.28
CA LYS A 203 -11.86 -12.22 -9.60
C LYS A 203 -11.26 -11.39 -10.75
N ALA A 204 -10.95 -10.12 -10.53
CA ALA A 204 -10.29 -9.27 -11.51
C ALA A 204 -8.81 -9.64 -11.75
N GLY A 205 -8.20 -10.41 -10.84
CA GLY A 205 -6.83 -10.92 -11.00
C GLY A 205 -5.81 -10.42 -9.97
N ALA A 206 -6.22 -9.72 -8.91
CA ALA A 206 -5.31 -9.36 -7.83
C ALA A 206 -4.91 -10.60 -7.01
N ASP A 207 -3.64 -10.71 -6.62
CA ASP A 207 -3.10 -11.81 -5.81
C ASP A 207 -3.36 -11.60 -4.31
N ALA A 208 -3.40 -10.35 -3.85
CA ALA A 208 -3.78 -9.96 -2.52
C ALA A 208 -4.55 -8.64 -2.56
N LEU A 209 -5.20 -8.26 -1.48
CA LEU A 209 -5.98 -7.02 -1.38
C LEU A 209 -5.56 -6.23 -0.16
N ILE A 210 -5.42 -4.91 -0.31
CA ILE A 210 -5.25 -3.99 0.80
C ILE A 210 -6.54 -3.22 1.05
N VAL A 211 -6.99 -3.24 2.30
CA VAL A 211 -8.15 -2.48 2.77
C VAL A 211 -7.71 -1.57 3.93
N GLY A 212 -7.98 -0.29 3.80
CA GLY A 212 -7.72 0.71 4.85
C GLY A 212 -9.03 1.23 5.45
N THR A 213 -9.55 2.30 4.88
CA THR A 213 -10.68 3.12 5.38
C THR A 213 -11.85 2.30 5.92
N ALA A 214 -12.29 1.26 5.21
CA ALA A 214 -13.44 0.45 5.62
C ALA A 214 -13.20 -0.38 6.89
N ILE A 215 -11.95 -0.54 7.33
CA ILE A 215 -11.58 -1.31 8.52
C ILE A 215 -11.04 -0.41 9.63
N THR A 216 -10.23 0.59 9.28
CA THR A 216 -9.45 1.36 10.27
C THR A 216 -9.97 2.77 10.51
N ASP A 217 -10.87 3.30 9.65
CA ASP A 217 -11.47 4.62 9.83
C ASP A 217 -12.87 4.49 10.44
N THR A 218 -12.93 4.56 11.77
CA THR A 218 -14.19 4.47 12.53
C THR A 218 -15.14 5.62 12.19
N ALA A 219 -14.64 6.83 11.87
CA ALA A 219 -15.49 7.95 11.48
C ALA A 219 -16.17 7.67 10.14
N TRP A 220 -15.41 7.21 9.16
CA TRP A 220 -15.94 6.85 7.85
C TRP A 220 -17.01 5.75 7.93
N ILE A 221 -16.71 4.62 8.61
CA ILE A 221 -17.66 3.51 8.68
C ILE A 221 -18.93 3.89 9.45
N THR A 222 -18.80 4.71 10.52
CA THR A 222 -19.95 5.23 11.26
C THR A 222 -20.85 6.07 10.35
N THR A 223 -20.27 6.91 9.48
CA THR A 223 -21.05 7.70 8.51
C THR A 223 -21.89 6.83 7.59
N GLN A 224 -21.35 5.67 7.13
CA GLN A 224 -22.09 4.74 6.26
C GLN A 224 -23.31 4.14 6.99
N PHE A 225 -23.13 3.71 8.24
CA PHE A 225 -24.24 3.18 9.05
C PHE A 225 -25.26 4.25 9.43
N ALA A 226 -24.81 5.45 9.77
CA ALA A 226 -25.70 6.56 10.11
C ALA A 226 -26.59 6.99 8.92
N ALA A 227 -26.03 7.01 7.72
CA ALA A 227 -26.81 7.30 6.51
C ALA A 227 -27.85 6.21 6.20
N ALA A 228 -27.53 4.93 6.46
CA ALA A 228 -28.46 3.83 6.24
C ALA A 228 -29.57 3.73 7.32
N ALA A 229 -29.43 4.45 8.44
CA ALA A 229 -30.41 4.47 9.53
C ALA A 229 -31.47 5.58 9.37
N GLN A 230 -31.39 6.43 8.36
CA GLN A 230 -32.35 7.50 8.02
C GLN A 230 -33.37 7.05 6.98
#